data_d72b55f0ecbe2e81dc2e03c14cb421a2
#
_entry.id   d72b55f0ecbe2e81dc2e03c14cb421a2
#
_cell.length_a   1.000
_cell.length_b   1.000
_cell.length_c   1.000
_cell.angle_alpha   90.00
_cell.angle_beta   90.00
_cell.angle_gamma   90.00
#
_symmetry.space_group_name_H-M   'P 1'
#
loop_
_entity.id
_entity.type
_entity.pdbx_description
1 polymer ?
#
loop_
_entity_poly.entity_id
_entity_poly.type
_entity_poly.pdbx_seq_one_letter_code
_entity_poly.pdbx_strand_id
1 'polypeptide(L)'
;MEAGSHVLLITSRQITADAQAKKLDASRWINLDQLLDVDEREFEFLYSDIVHNVVCTNSGLEKFVRHHFSVDDPRTHLWNKFDYIILDEAHSLSTDAIFSDAPFYVEKFLDYAIRHSGSSFRYIFMTGTLAPIKWLLNDYADEVHLADYFEKCEHVVPKEVCLINGKSAKKILVNSIRAGRRIVYFANTIKSMTQLIDYLKYNGISEHDIGVMYADDNDDKNFSAELVKRKAAIYKSLKENETVPHDIKLFIATTKCKEGINIMDEDISTMFSENHYYIDLVQMAGRVRKGLNKLYVIYDAKQNYDSFSRFDAEINRECVAGVNEAYSKYIAERRKHGDTVDTAQLIKRVENMFRCIRFNPITQAFEAYEGRINGIMIFFLAPFANAKLHDLSAYCLRNIQPKIQIFLIDAGTLSPCDLS
;
A
#
# COMPACT_ATOMS: atom_id res chain seq x y z
N MET A 1 5.50 23.84 -7.37
CA MET A 1 5.26 24.55 -6.08
C MET A 1 6.04 25.84 -6.13
N GLU A 2 5.46 26.90 -5.64
CA GLU A 2 6.13 28.22 -5.55
C GLU A 2 7.21 28.16 -4.47
N ALA A 3 8.31 28.90 -4.67
CA ALA A 3 9.37 28.95 -3.66
C ALA A 3 8.81 29.58 -2.36
N GLY A 4 9.00 28.92 -1.24
CA GLY A 4 8.48 29.35 0.08
C GLY A 4 7.11 28.77 0.44
N SER A 5 6.50 27.91 -0.39
CA SER A 5 5.24 27.24 -0.03
C SER A 5 5.43 26.22 1.07
N HIS A 6 4.45 26.13 1.95
CA HIS A 6 4.37 25.15 3.04
C HIS A 6 3.65 23.90 2.55
N VAL A 7 4.21 22.72 2.82
CA VAL A 7 3.71 21.45 2.31
C VAL A 7 3.48 20.44 3.43
N LEU A 8 2.30 19.83 3.44
CA LEU A 8 2.05 18.58 4.16
C LEU A 8 2.03 17.43 3.15
N LEU A 9 3.01 16.53 3.24
CA LEU A 9 3.05 15.31 2.45
C LEU A 9 2.67 14.11 3.30
N ILE A 10 1.61 13.42 2.91
CA ILE A 10 1.12 12.20 3.54
C ILE A 10 1.52 11.02 2.65
N THR A 11 2.17 10.01 3.21
CA THR A 11 2.59 8.80 2.49
C THR A 11 2.07 7.54 3.16
N SER A 12 1.99 6.45 2.41
CA SER A 12 1.52 5.17 2.96
C SER A 12 2.59 4.46 3.80
N ARG A 13 3.89 4.73 3.58
CA ARG A 13 5.02 3.98 4.16
C ARG A 13 6.11 4.88 4.71
N GLN A 14 6.70 4.44 5.84
CA GLN A 14 7.79 5.13 6.50
C GLN A 14 9.03 5.30 5.60
N ILE A 15 9.38 4.27 4.85
CA ILE A 15 10.54 4.32 3.94
C ILE A 15 10.38 5.40 2.86
N THR A 16 9.17 5.59 2.37
CA THR A 16 8.84 6.66 1.42
C THR A 16 8.90 8.00 2.11
N ALA A 17 8.38 8.11 3.33
CA ALA A 17 8.42 9.33 4.13
C ALA A 17 9.87 9.78 4.39
N ASP A 18 10.76 8.86 4.82
CA ASP A 18 12.19 9.13 5.01
C ASP A 18 12.87 9.68 3.75
N ALA A 19 12.57 9.07 2.60
CA ALA A 19 13.14 9.49 1.32
C ALA A 19 12.62 10.86 0.86
N GLN A 20 11.32 11.10 1.02
CA GLN A 20 10.68 12.35 0.64
C GLN A 20 11.06 13.51 1.59
N ALA A 21 11.20 13.24 2.89
CA ALA A 21 11.64 14.25 3.86
C ALA A 21 12.99 14.88 3.46
N LYS A 22 13.92 14.06 2.96
CA LYS A 22 15.20 14.55 2.44
C LYS A 22 15.05 15.39 1.17
N LYS A 23 14.19 14.95 0.23
CA LYS A 23 13.99 15.63 -1.05
C LYS A 23 13.29 16.98 -0.89
N LEU A 24 12.40 17.10 0.08
CA LEU A 24 11.62 18.30 0.36
C LEU A 24 12.33 19.26 1.31
N ASP A 25 13.54 18.93 1.78
CA ASP A 25 14.20 19.68 2.86
C ASP A 25 13.21 19.93 4.03
N ALA A 26 12.55 18.86 4.46
CA ALA A 26 11.47 18.96 5.43
C ALA A 26 12.02 19.45 6.77
N SER A 27 11.46 20.54 7.27
CA SER A 27 11.80 21.10 8.57
C SER A 27 11.43 20.15 9.71
N ARG A 28 10.46 19.26 9.47
CA ARG A 28 10.15 18.15 10.34
C ARG A 28 9.58 16.95 9.57
N TRP A 29 10.05 15.77 9.98
CA TRP A 29 9.47 14.50 9.63
C TRP A 29 8.75 13.95 10.86
N ILE A 30 7.45 13.74 10.74
CA ILE A 30 6.66 13.20 11.83
C ILE A 30 6.55 11.69 11.66
N ASN A 31 7.40 10.97 12.35
CA ASN A 31 7.19 9.56 12.61
C ASN A 31 6.31 9.43 13.85
N LEU A 32 5.03 9.24 13.64
CA LEU A 32 4.05 9.22 14.72
C LEU A 32 3.99 7.90 15.48
N ASP A 33 4.66 6.86 15.02
CA ASP A 33 4.90 5.69 15.88
C ASP A 33 5.76 6.07 17.10
N GLN A 34 6.58 7.11 16.98
CA GLN A 34 7.34 7.70 18.06
C GLN A 34 6.58 8.74 18.88
N LEU A 35 5.46 9.29 18.40
CA LEU A 35 4.71 10.35 19.06
C LEU A 35 3.80 9.89 20.21
N LEU A 36 3.63 8.57 20.43
CA LEU A 36 2.93 8.08 21.63
C LEU A 36 3.66 8.37 22.93
N ASP A 37 4.97 8.62 22.86
CA ASP A 37 5.83 8.90 24.01
C ASP A 37 6.26 10.38 24.11
N VAL A 38 5.70 11.25 23.25
CA VAL A 38 6.16 12.63 23.14
C VAL A 38 5.30 13.57 23.95
N ASP A 39 5.98 14.36 24.77
CA ASP A 39 5.47 15.47 25.56
C ASP A 39 4.65 16.46 24.68
N GLU A 40 3.54 17.01 25.20
CA GLU A 40 2.70 18.03 24.57
C GLU A 40 3.48 19.15 23.86
N ARG A 41 4.68 19.46 24.34
CA ARG A 41 5.59 20.47 23.76
C ARG A 41 6.06 20.17 22.33
N GLU A 42 6.09 18.91 21.90
CA GLU A 42 6.44 18.61 20.51
C GLU A 42 5.27 18.88 19.54
N PHE A 43 4.03 18.85 20.05
CA PHE A 43 2.88 19.30 19.26
C PHE A 43 2.85 20.82 19.14
N GLU A 44 3.28 21.57 20.14
CA GLU A 44 3.41 23.03 20.03
C GLU A 44 4.31 23.43 18.87
N PHE A 45 5.31 22.61 18.51
CA PHE A 45 6.15 22.87 17.35
C PHE A 45 5.36 22.82 16.03
N LEU A 46 4.41 21.88 15.87
CA LEU A 46 3.56 21.82 14.67
C LEU A 46 2.66 23.04 14.53
N TYR A 47 2.38 23.71 15.64
CA TYR A 47 1.59 24.94 15.68
C TYR A 47 2.43 26.21 15.55
N SER A 48 3.76 26.10 15.56
CA SER A 48 4.64 27.25 15.39
C SER A 48 4.66 27.69 13.93
N ASP A 49 4.85 28.99 13.69
CA ASP A 49 4.91 29.59 12.36
C ASP A 49 6.24 29.28 11.60
N ILE A 50 7.10 28.44 12.21
CA ILE A 50 8.45 28.12 11.71
C ILE A 50 8.43 26.86 10.82
N VAL A 51 7.33 26.10 10.79
CA VAL A 51 7.26 24.84 10.04
C VAL A 51 6.89 25.11 8.59
N HIS A 52 7.79 24.81 7.67
CA HIS A 52 7.55 24.99 6.23
C HIS A 52 7.06 23.71 5.54
N ASN A 53 7.73 22.58 5.79
CA ASN A 53 7.37 21.31 5.17
C ASN A 53 7.28 20.20 6.22
N VAL A 54 6.23 19.42 6.13
CA VAL A 54 5.99 18.26 7.01
C VAL A 54 5.74 17.05 6.16
N VAL A 55 6.37 15.94 6.53
CA VAL A 55 6.08 14.62 5.96
C VAL A 55 5.53 13.74 7.07
N CYS A 56 4.44 13.01 6.81
CA CYS A 56 3.89 12.05 7.75
C CYS A 56 3.44 10.76 7.03
N THR A 57 3.28 9.68 7.80
CA THR A 57 2.66 8.46 7.28
C THR A 57 1.15 8.48 7.54
N ASN A 58 0.40 7.57 6.85
CA ASN A 58 -1.02 7.36 7.13
C ASN A 58 -1.26 7.03 8.61
N SER A 59 -0.44 6.14 9.20
CA SER A 59 -0.53 5.78 10.62
C SER A 59 -0.26 6.97 11.52
N GLY A 60 0.57 7.84 11.05
CA GLY A 60 0.88 9.08 11.70
C GLY A 60 -0.27 10.04 11.77
N LEU A 61 -0.87 10.29 10.67
CA LEU A 61 -2.05 11.14 10.63
C LEU A 61 -3.23 10.52 11.41
N GLU A 62 -3.38 9.18 11.37
CA GLU A 62 -4.35 8.48 12.20
C GLU A 62 -4.21 8.84 13.68
N LYS A 63 -2.99 8.71 14.23
CA LYS A 63 -2.73 9.01 15.65
C LYS A 63 -3.03 10.47 15.97
N PHE A 64 -2.64 11.37 15.09
CA PHE A 64 -2.98 12.79 15.24
C PHE A 64 -4.50 13.00 15.29
N VAL A 65 -5.25 12.45 14.34
CA VAL A 65 -6.70 12.61 14.27
C VAL A 65 -7.41 12.01 15.49
N ARG A 66 -6.94 10.86 15.96
CA ARG A 66 -7.55 10.17 17.12
C ARG A 66 -7.32 10.90 18.45
N HIS A 67 -6.16 11.52 18.64
CA HIS A 67 -5.71 11.94 19.97
C HIS A 67 -5.53 13.44 20.11
N HIS A 68 -5.36 14.17 19.01
CA HIS A 68 -4.99 15.57 19.04
C HIS A 68 -5.91 16.49 18.24
N PHE A 69 -6.65 15.92 17.29
CA PHE A 69 -7.57 16.72 16.48
C PHE A 69 -8.82 17.08 17.30
N SER A 70 -9.20 18.36 17.28
CA SER A 70 -10.46 18.85 17.83
C SER A 70 -11.10 19.85 16.87
N VAL A 71 -12.40 19.67 16.60
CA VAL A 71 -13.17 20.60 15.75
C VAL A 71 -13.24 21.99 16.41
N ASP A 72 -13.28 22.03 17.73
CA ASP A 72 -13.43 23.27 18.50
C ASP A 72 -12.11 24.00 18.74
N ASP A 73 -10.97 23.36 18.49
CA ASP A 73 -9.64 23.95 18.65
C ASP A 73 -8.96 24.23 17.31
N PRO A 74 -9.01 25.47 16.78
CA PRO A 74 -8.40 25.83 15.50
C PRO A 74 -6.88 25.55 15.42
N ARG A 75 -6.18 25.43 16.57
CA ARG A 75 -4.76 25.09 16.59
C ARG A 75 -4.50 23.69 16.07
N THR A 76 -5.48 22.79 16.20
CA THR A 76 -5.40 21.41 15.72
C THR A 76 -5.70 21.29 14.22
N HIS A 77 -6.12 22.37 13.55
CA HIS A 77 -6.44 22.39 12.13
C HIS A 77 -5.16 22.51 11.29
N LEU A 78 -4.41 21.42 11.17
CA LEU A 78 -3.11 21.39 10.50
C LEU A 78 -3.14 21.92 9.05
N TRP A 79 -4.26 21.74 8.34
CA TRP A 79 -4.38 22.22 6.96
C TRP A 79 -4.21 23.75 6.86
N ASN A 80 -4.56 24.51 7.89
CA ASN A 80 -4.40 25.97 7.89
C ASN A 80 -2.95 26.43 7.85
N LYS A 81 -1.99 25.52 8.03
CA LYS A 81 -0.55 25.80 8.04
C LYS A 81 0.12 25.53 6.70
N PHE A 82 -0.57 24.88 5.77
CA PHE A 82 0.05 24.42 4.53
C PHE A 82 -0.68 24.98 3.30
N ASP A 83 0.10 25.39 2.30
CA ASP A 83 -0.41 25.80 0.98
C ASP A 83 -0.80 24.59 0.13
N TYR A 84 -0.15 23.44 0.40
CA TYR A 84 -0.39 22.17 -0.30
C TYR A 84 -0.51 21.02 0.69
N ILE A 85 -1.52 20.20 0.49
CA ILE A 85 -1.62 18.89 1.11
C ILE A 85 -1.52 17.85 0.00
N ILE A 86 -0.48 17.02 0.07
CA ILE A 86 -0.16 16.03 -0.95
C ILE A 86 -0.34 14.65 -0.35
N LEU A 87 -1.16 13.82 -0.97
CA LEU A 87 -1.30 12.41 -0.66
C LEU A 87 -0.56 11.59 -1.71
N ASP A 88 0.59 11.06 -1.33
CA ASP A 88 1.37 10.14 -2.18
C ASP A 88 0.83 8.72 -2.07
N GLU A 89 0.83 8.00 -3.18
CA GLU A 89 0.24 6.66 -3.31
C GLU A 89 -1.24 6.63 -2.83
N ALA A 90 -2.03 7.59 -3.30
CA ALA A 90 -3.41 7.81 -2.85
C ALA A 90 -4.31 6.56 -2.97
N HIS A 91 -3.98 5.61 -3.87
CA HIS A 91 -4.65 4.31 -3.96
C HIS A 91 -4.61 3.51 -2.63
N SER A 92 -3.65 3.81 -1.74
CA SER A 92 -3.54 3.18 -0.42
C SER A 92 -4.77 3.41 0.45
N LEU A 93 -5.54 4.49 0.21
CA LEU A 93 -6.82 4.71 0.91
C LEU A 93 -7.81 3.56 0.72
N SER A 94 -7.70 2.78 -0.35
CA SER A 94 -8.51 1.58 -0.55
C SER A 94 -7.72 0.29 -0.38
N THR A 95 -6.51 0.20 -0.92
CA THR A 95 -5.75 -1.06 -0.89
C THR A 95 -5.24 -1.42 0.50
N ASP A 96 -4.79 -0.44 1.28
CA ASP A 96 -4.35 -0.67 2.65
C ASP A 96 -5.52 -0.71 3.64
N ALA A 97 -6.65 -0.10 3.29
CA ALA A 97 -7.87 -0.10 4.10
C ALA A 97 -8.39 -1.53 4.44
N ILE A 98 -8.04 -2.52 3.63
CA ILE A 98 -8.39 -3.93 3.88
C ILE A 98 -7.72 -4.45 5.16
N PHE A 99 -6.51 -3.97 5.46
CA PHE A 99 -5.65 -4.47 6.53
C PHE A 99 -5.42 -3.48 7.67
N SER A 100 -5.72 -2.20 7.46
CA SER A 100 -5.42 -1.10 8.38
C SER A 100 -6.60 -0.17 8.52
N ASP A 101 -6.71 0.50 9.67
CA ASP A 101 -7.69 1.54 9.92
C ASP A 101 -7.12 2.95 9.61
N ALA A 102 -5.81 3.10 9.48
CA ALA A 102 -5.16 4.38 9.21
C ALA A 102 -5.74 5.13 8.00
N PRO A 103 -6.00 4.48 6.85
CA PRO A 103 -6.61 5.15 5.70
C PRO A 103 -7.98 5.79 5.99
N PHE A 104 -8.78 5.23 6.92
CA PHE A 104 -10.04 5.83 7.33
C PHE A 104 -9.84 7.24 7.93
N TYR A 105 -8.88 7.36 8.85
CA TYR A 105 -8.63 8.64 9.50
C TYR A 105 -8.00 9.67 8.56
N VAL A 106 -7.17 9.21 7.61
CA VAL A 106 -6.65 10.06 6.53
C VAL A 106 -7.79 10.58 5.65
N GLU A 107 -8.71 9.70 5.24
CA GLU A 107 -9.90 10.06 4.47
C GLU A 107 -10.74 11.11 5.20
N LYS A 108 -11.06 10.87 6.47
CA LYS A 108 -11.89 11.79 7.27
C LYS A 108 -11.22 13.14 7.53
N PHE A 109 -9.92 13.13 7.77
CA PHE A 109 -9.14 14.36 7.87
C PHE A 109 -9.16 15.18 6.57
N LEU A 110 -8.92 14.52 5.43
CA LEU A 110 -8.94 15.18 4.12
C LEU A 110 -10.33 15.71 3.78
N ASP A 111 -11.38 14.90 3.98
CA ASP A 111 -12.77 15.33 3.74
C ASP A 111 -13.13 16.56 4.58
N TYR A 112 -12.81 16.53 5.87
CA TYR A 112 -13.03 17.66 6.75
C TYR A 112 -12.23 18.90 6.33
N ALA A 113 -10.95 18.72 6.02
CA ALA A 113 -10.07 19.80 5.58
C ALA A 113 -10.56 20.44 4.27
N ILE A 114 -10.94 19.64 3.28
CA ILE A 114 -11.45 20.13 1.99
C ILE A 114 -12.73 20.95 2.18
N ARG A 115 -13.67 20.48 3.01
CA ARG A 115 -14.95 21.16 3.25
C ARG A 115 -14.83 22.44 4.08
N HIS A 116 -13.79 22.57 4.90
CA HIS A 116 -13.64 23.70 5.85
C HIS A 116 -12.47 24.62 5.52
N SER A 117 -11.65 24.27 4.53
CA SER A 117 -10.62 25.17 4.02
C SER A 117 -11.21 26.14 3.01
N GLY A 118 -10.85 27.41 3.10
CA GLY A 118 -11.17 28.38 2.05
C GLY A 118 -10.49 28.03 0.72
N SER A 119 -10.82 28.74 -0.34
CA SER A 119 -10.39 28.51 -1.73
C SER A 119 -8.87 28.60 -2.01
N SER A 120 -8.05 28.83 -0.97
CA SER A 120 -6.59 29.01 -1.11
C SER A 120 -5.76 27.74 -1.01
N PHE A 121 -6.34 26.60 -0.63
CA PHE A 121 -5.62 25.35 -0.43
C PHE A 121 -5.65 24.48 -1.67
N ARG A 122 -4.54 23.78 -1.92
CA ARG A 122 -4.42 22.84 -3.03
C ARG A 122 -4.19 21.44 -2.51
N TYR A 123 -5.09 20.52 -2.88
CA TYR A 123 -4.98 19.10 -2.58
C TYR A 123 -4.47 18.37 -3.80
N ILE A 124 -3.43 17.55 -3.62
CA ILE A 124 -2.81 16.79 -4.71
C ILE A 124 -2.82 15.31 -4.35
N PHE A 125 -3.56 14.53 -5.12
CA PHE A 125 -3.58 13.08 -5.00
C PHE A 125 -2.67 12.46 -6.07
N MET A 126 -1.58 11.84 -5.65
CA MET A 126 -0.64 11.17 -6.55
C MET A 126 -0.86 9.67 -6.49
N THR A 127 -1.00 9.02 -7.64
CA THR A 127 -1.16 7.57 -7.71
C THR A 127 -0.77 7.02 -9.07
N GLY A 128 -0.15 5.84 -9.10
CA GLY A 128 0.04 5.05 -10.32
C GLY A 128 -1.23 4.29 -10.77
N THR A 129 -2.28 4.25 -9.93
CA THR A 129 -3.53 3.53 -10.19
C THR A 129 -4.74 4.31 -9.68
N LEU A 130 -5.52 4.87 -10.59
CA LEU A 130 -6.65 5.73 -10.26
C LEU A 130 -7.89 4.96 -9.76
N ALA A 131 -8.12 3.76 -10.29
CA ALA A 131 -9.35 3.01 -10.02
C ALA A 131 -9.70 2.85 -8.52
N PRO A 132 -8.74 2.61 -7.61
CA PRO A 132 -9.04 2.45 -6.18
C PRO A 132 -9.57 3.70 -5.48
N ILE A 133 -9.33 4.90 -6.02
CA ILE A 133 -9.73 6.17 -5.37
C ILE A 133 -10.82 6.92 -6.14
N LYS A 134 -11.35 6.35 -7.22
CA LYS A 134 -12.43 7.01 -7.99
C LYS A 134 -13.63 7.38 -7.14
N TRP A 135 -13.98 6.56 -6.15
CA TRP A 135 -15.10 6.81 -5.25
C TRP A 135 -14.90 8.10 -4.43
N LEU A 136 -13.67 8.34 -3.97
CA LEU A 136 -13.33 9.57 -3.23
C LEU A 136 -13.38 10.79 -4.16
N LEU A 137 -12.82 10.68 -5.36
CA LEU A 137 -12.78 11.79 -6.30
C LEU A 137 -14.16 12.16 -6.86
N ASN A 138 -15.10 11.22 -6.92
CA ASN A 138 -16.46 11.49 -7.37
C ASN A 138 -17.20 12.49 -6.47
N ASP A 139 -16.87 12.54 -5.17
CA ASP A 139 -17.47 13.47 -4.23
C ASP A 139 -17.00 14.91 -4.48
N TYR A 140 -15.93 15.10 -5.25
CA TYR A 140 -15.33 16.39 -5.61
C TYR A 140 -15.22 16.58 -7.12
N ALA A 141 -16.04 15.89 -7.91
CA ALA A 141 -15.91 15.78 -9.38
C ALA A 141 -15.82 17.13 -10.11
N ASP A 142 -16.50 18.15 -9.61
CA ASP A 142 -16.55 19.49 -10.23
C ASP A 142 -15.24 20.28 -9.99
N GLU A 143 -14.39 19.86 -9.07
CA GLU A 143 -13.17 20.56 -8.65
C GLU A 143 -11.89 19.79 -8.98
N VAL A 144 -12.00 18.55 -9.48
CA VAL A 144 -10.84 17.68 -9.74
C VAL A 144 -10.27 17.90 -11.14
N HIS A 145 -9.02 18.36 -11.20
CA HIS A 145 -8.22 18.37 -12.42
C HIS A 145 -7.37 17.11 -12.51
N LEU A 146 -7.69 16.22 -13.44
CA LEU A 146 -6.92 15.01 -13.68
C LEU A 146 -5.75 15.31 -14.62
N ALA A 147 -4.50 15.08 -14.14
CA ALA A 147 -3.30 15.12 -14.96
C ALA A 147 -2.78 13.70 -15.16
N ASP A 148 -2.90 13.16 -16.38
CA ASP A 148 -2.39 11.84 -16.73
C ASP A 148 -1.00 11.95 -17.36
N TYR A 149 -0.02 11.36 -16.68
CA TYR A 149 1.38 11.31 -17.13
C TYR A 149 1.76 9.92 -17.68
N PHE A 150 0.81 9.01 -17.83
CA PHE A 150 1.05 7.62 -18.17
C PHE A 150 1.74 7.45 -19.52
N GLU A 151 1.40 8.26 -20.52
CA GLU A 151 2.03 8.23 -21.83
C GLU A 151 3.56 8.45 -21.80
N LYS A 152 4.04 9.16 -20.78
CA LYS A 152 5.48 9.41 -20.57
C LYS A 152 6.21 8.25 -19.90
N CYS A 153 5.50 7.22 -19.45
CA CYS A 153 6.02 6.11 -18.65
C CYS A 153 5.89 4.74 -19.34
N GLU A 154 5.79 4.69 -20.69
CA GLU A 154 5.65 3.45 -21.46
C GLU A 154 6.72 2.39 -21.16
N HIS A 155 7.92 2.82 -20.75
CA HIS A 155 9.03 1.94 -20.43
C HIS A 155 8.87 1.11 -19.16
N VAL A 156 7.95 1.47 -18.25
CA VAL A 156 7.68 0.72 -17.00
C VAL A 156 6.65 -0.40 -17.15
N VAL A 157 6.03 -0.52 -18.33
CA VAL A 157 5.07 -1.60 -18.61
C VAL A 157 5.82 -2.85 -19.04
N PRO A 158 5.54 -4.05 -18.47
CA PRO A 158 6.15 -5.30 -18.91
C PRO A 158 5.85 -5.57 -20.38
N LYS A 159 6.84 -6.02 -21.15
CA LYS A 159 6.62 -6.40 -22.56
C LYS A 159 5.81 -7.69 -22.69
N GLU A 160 6.03 -8.62 -21.74
CA GLU A 160 5.34 -9.91 -21.70
C GLU A 160 4.85 -10.20 -20.28
N VAL A 161 3.64 -10.70 -20.14
CA VAL A 161 3.09 -11.21 -18.89
C VAL A 161 2.78 -12.70 -19.04
N CYS A 162 3.41 -13.53 -18.23
CA CYS A 162 3.28 -14.99 -18.25
C CYS A 162 2.55 -15.47 -16.99
N LEU A 163 1.42 -16.14 -17.17
CA LEU A 163 0.72 -16.82 -16.06
C LEU A 163 1.28 -18.24 -15.93
N ILE A 164 1.83 -18.56 -14.75
CA ILE A 164 2.50 -19.84 -14.50
C ILE A 164 2.08 -20.44 -13.16
N ASN A 165 2.11 -21.78 -13.07
CA ASN A 165 1.94 -22.42 -11.76
C ASN A 165 3.24 -22.38 -10.94
N GLY A 166 3.13 -22.54 -9.61
CA GLY A 166 4.26 -22.43 -8.69
C GLY A 166 5.38 -23.44 -8.96
N LYS A 167 5.08 -24.63 -9.51
CA LYS A 167 6.08 -25.64 -9.85
C LYS A 167 6.92 -25.22 -11.05
N SER A 168 6.28 -24.67 -12.07
CA SER A 168 6.97 -24.14 -13.25
C SER A 168 7.78 -22.90 -12.90
N ALA A 169 7.22 -21.98 -12.09
CA ALA A 169 7.90 -20.80 -11.62
C ALA A 169 9.23 -21.15 -10.94
N LYS A 170 9.22 -22.10 -10.01
CA LYS A 170 10.44 -22.55 -9.29
C LYS A 170 11.50 -23.12 -10.23
N LYS A 171 11.10 -23.88 -11.26
CA LYS A 171 12.04 -24.43 -12.26
C LYS A 171 12.67 -23.33 -13.12
N ILE A 172 11.85 -22.42 -13.64
CA ILE A 172 12.32 -21.29 -14.45
C ILE A 172 13.26 -20.42 -13.63
N LEU A 173 12.93 -20.15 -12.37
CA LEU A 173 13.74 -19.35 -11.45
C LEU A 173 15.13 -19.97 -11.24
N VAL A 174 15.21 -21.26 -10.91
CA VAL A 174 16.50 -21.97 -10.73
C VAL A 174 17.36 -21.89 -12.00
N ASN A 175 16.77 -22.15 -13.16
CA ASN A 175 17.50 -22.12 -14.44
C ASN A 175 18.00 -20.70 -14.76
N SER A 176 17.18 -19.69 -14.50
CA SER A 176 17.53 -18.29 -14.75
C SER A 176 18.68 -17.82 -13.83
N ILE A 177 18.66 -18.19 -12.54
CA ILE A 177 19.75 -17.87 -11.61
C ILE A 177 21.05 -18.56 -12.02
N ARG A 178 20.98 -19.86 -12.43
CA ARG A 178 22.14 -20.60 -12.93
C ARG A 178 22.72 -20.01 -14.22
N ALA A 179 21.86 -19.41 -15.03
CA ALA A 179 22.29 -18.67 -16.22
C ALA A 179 22.86 -17.29 -15.92
N GLY A 180 23.00 -16.92 -14.64
CA GLY A 180 23.56 -15.63 -14.20
C GLY A 180 22.60 -14.45 -14.33
N ARG A 181 21.33 -14.68 -14.61
CA ARG A 181 20.33 -13.59 -14.72
C ARG A 181 20.01 -13.02 -13.34
N ARG A 182 19.84 -11.71 -13.27
CA ARG A 182 19.36 -11.01 -12.08
C ARG A 182 17.85 -10.86 -12.15
N ILE A 183 17.18 -11.16 -11.02
CA ILE A 183 15.71 -11.33 -10.97
C ILE A 183 15.18 -10.68 -9.71
N VAL A 184 13.99 -10.06 -9.82
CA VAL A 184 13.19 -9.64 -8.69
C VAL A 184 12.04 -10.62 -8.49
N TYR A 185 11.78 -10.97 -7.23
CA TYR A 185 10.68 -11.84 -6.84
C TYR A 185 9.87 -11.21 -5.71
N PHE A 186 8.56 -11.03 -5.92
CA PHE A 186 7.65 -10.56 -4.89
C PHE A 186 6.89 -11.73 -4.27
N ALA A 187 7.18 -12.01 -3.01
CA ALA A 187 6.53 -13.05 -2.21
C ALA A 187 5.33 -12.46 -1.44
N ASN A 188 4.26 -13.23 -1.28
CA ASN A 188 3.08 -12.78 -0.54
C ASN A 188 3.31 -12.77 0.97
N THR A 189 4.11 -13.69 1.48
CA THR A 189 4.32 -13.89 2.93
C THR A 189 5.79 -14.22 3.24
N ILE A 190 6.19 -13.99 4.49
CA ILE A 190 7.49 -14.47 5.00
C ILE A 190 7.62 -15.99 4.85
N LYS A 191 6.54 -16.72 5.12
CA LYS A 191 6.53 -18.18 4.96
C LYS A 191 6.79 -18.62 3.51
N SER A 192 6.18 -17.96 2.52
CA SER A 192 6.43 -18.30 1.11
C SER A 192 7.87 -17.94 0.70
N MET A 193 8.40 -16.84 1.21
CA MET A 193 9.79 -16.42 1.00
C MET A 193 10.77 -17.46 1.56
N THR A 194 10.62 -17.91 2.81
CA THR A 194 11.50 -18.93 3.41
C THR A 194 11.41 -20.27 2.67
N GLN A 195 10.21 -20.71 2.32
CA GLN A 195 10.01 -21.95 1.53
C GLN A 195 10.66 -21.86 0.14
N LEU A 196 10.65 -20.70 -0.49
CA LEU A 196 11.34 -20.47 -1.75
C LEU A 196 12.86 -20.58 -1.57
N ILE A 197 13.41 -19.93 -0.55
CA ILE A 197 14.84 -19.97 -0.24
C ILE A 197 15.30 -21.40 0.03
N ASP A 198 14.57 -22.16 0.83
CA ASP A 198 14.88 -23.56 1.12
C ASP A 198 14.88 -24.42 -0.15
N TYR A 199 13.88 -24.21 -1.02
CA TYR A 199 13.82 -24.88 -2.31
C TYR A 199 15.03 -24.53 -3.20
N LEU A 200 15.43 -23.28 -3.26
CA LEU A 200 16.58 -22.82 -4.04
C LEU A 200 17.89 -23.41 -3.52
N LYS A 201 18.09 -23.41 -2.21
CA LYS A 201 19.26 -24.04 -1.54
C LYS A 201 19.31 -25.54 -1.82
N TYR A 202 18.18 -26.23 -1.71
CA TYR A 202 18.08 -27.66 -2.06
C TYR A 202 18.47 -27.92 -3.52
N ASN A 203 18.21 -26.99 -4.43
CA ASN A 203 18.59 -27.07 -5.84
C ASN A 203 19.99 -26.48 -6.15
N GLY A 204 20.83 -26.29 -5.13
CA GLY A 204 22.22 -25.87 -5.28
C GLY A 204 22.44 -24.40 -5.61
N ILE A 205 21.42 -23.55 -5.39
CA ILE A 205 21.60 -22.08 -5.45
C ILE A 205 22.24 -21.63 -4.13
N SER A 206 23.32 -20.87 -4.24
CA SER A 206 24.03 -20.33 -3.08
C SER A 206 23.16 -19.29 -2.39
N GLU A 207 23.12 -19.31 -1.06
CA GLU A 207 22.49 -18.24 -0.27
C GLU A 207 23.15 -16.88 -0.53
N HIS A 208 24.42 -16.89 -0.94
CA HIS A 208 25.15 -15.71 -1.36
C HIS A 208 24.54 -15.02 -2.60
N ASP A 209 23.88 -15.76 -3.48
CA ASP A 209 23.20 -15.22 -4.66
C ASP A 209 21.81 -14.58 -4.32
N ILE A 210 21.35 -14.73 -3.06
CA ILE A 210 20.01 -14.35 -2.62
C ILE A 210 20.06 -13.11 -1.72
N GLY A 211 19.21 -12.15 -2.00
CA GLY A 211 18.94 -11.01 -1.14
C GLY A 211 17.46 -10.97 -0.74
N VAL A 212 17.18 -10.54 0.48
CA VAL A 212 15.81 -10.46 1.02
C VAL A 212 15.48 -9.08 1.52
N MET A 213 14.19 -8.70 1.39
CA MET A 213 13.64 -7.50 1.99
C MET A 213 12.20 -7.73 2.48
N TYR A 214 11.93 -7.34 3.71
CA TYR A 214 10.62 -7.43 4.36
C TYR A 214 10.47 -6.30 5.39
N ALA A 215 9.22 -5.95 5.76
CA ALA A 215 8.91 -4.73 6.47
C ALA A 215 9.14 -4.79 8.00
N ASP A 216 9.07 -5.98 8.61
CA ASP A 216 9.14 -6.14 10.08
C ASP A 216 10.43 -6.84 10.50
N ASP A 217 11.25 -6.18 11.33
CA ASP A 217 12.50 -6.75 11.84
C ASP A 217 12.26 -7.93 12.80
N ASN A 218 11.07 -8.04 13.41
CA ASN A 218 10.72 -9.24 14.18
C ASN A 218 10.71 -10.52 13.34
N ASP A 219 10.65 -10.41 12.02
CA ASP A 219 10.75 -11.53 11.09
C ASP A 219 12.18 -12.00 10.83
N ASP A 220 13.22 -11.29 11.30
CA ASP A 220 14.62 -11.65 11.14
C ASP A 220 14.93 -13.07 11.67
N LYS A 221 14.24 -13.51 12.71
CA LYS A 221 14.33 -14.88 13.26
C LYS A 221 14.01 -16.00 12.28
N ASN A 222 13.36 -15.69 11.16
CA ASN A 222 12.99 -16.66 10.12
C ASN A 222 14.08 -16.85 9.08
N PHE A 223 15.18 -16.10 9.16
CA PHE A 223 16.26 -16.08 8.18
C PHE A 223 17.62 -16.38 8.81
N SER A 224 18.60 -16.77 8.00
CA SER A 224 19.96 -16.92 8.45
C SER A 224 20.59 -15.56 8.80
N ALA A 225 21.59 -15.56 9.69
CA ALA A 225 22.32 -14.34 10.04
C ALA A 225 22.96 -13.66 8.81
N GLU A 226 23.34 -14.42 7.80
CA GLU A 226 23.90 -13.89 6.55
C GLU A 226 22.83 -13.12 5.75
N LEU A 227 21.63 -13.67 5.59
CA LEU A 227 20.52 -12.98 4.90
C LEU A 227 20.08 -11.72 5.63
N VAL A 228 20.01 -11.77 6.97
CA VAL A 228 19.68 -10.59 7.79
C VAL A 228 20.72 -9.49 7.63
N LYS A 229 22.01 -9.84 7.67
CA LYS A 229 23.10 -8.88 7.43
C LYS A 229 23.00 -8.26 6.03
N ARG A 230 22.69 -9.06 5.02
CA ARG A 230 22.51 -8.60 3.64
C ARG A 230 21.27 -7.71 3.47
N LYS A 231 20.19 -7.98 4.18
CA LYS A 231 19.00 -7.11 4.20
C LYS A 231 19.38 -5.66 4.49
N ALA A 232 20.20 -5.41 5.50
CA ALA A 232 20.67 -4.06 5.84
C ALA A 232 21.48 -3.41 4.71
N ALA A 233 22.35 -4.17 4.06
CA ALA A 233 23.15 -3.69 2.93
C ALA A 233 22.29 -3.37 1.70
N ILE A 234 21.28 -4.22 1.40
CA ILE A 234 20.33 -4.02 0.32
C ILE A 234 19.49 -2.76 0.60
N TYR A 235 18.97 -2.63 1.82
CA TYR A 235 18.19 -1.46 2.22
C TYR A 235 18.97 -0.17 2.00
N LYS A 236 20.24 -0.16 2.43
CA LYS A 236 21.12 0.99 2.23
C LYS A 236 21.35 1.28 0.74
N SER A 237 21.63 0.26 -0.07
CA SER A 237 21.86 0.42 -1.51
C SER A 237 20.63 0.94 -2.23
N LEU A 238 19.43 0.40 -1.93
CA LEU A 238 18.18 0.88 -2.51
C LEU A 238 17.84 2.31 -2.08
N LYS A 239 18.14 2.69 -0.83
CA LYS A 239 17.90 4.04 -0.32
C LYS A 239 18.84 5.08 -0.91
N GLU A 240 20.10 4.74 -1.11
CA GLU A 240 21.16 5.67 -1.55
C GLU A 240 21.33 5.70 -3.07
N ASN A 241 21.21 4.55 -3.73
CA ASN A 241 21.55 4.36 -5.14
C ASN A 241 20.40 3.87 -6.00
N GLU A 242 19.26 3.50 -5.40
CA GLU A 242 18.12 2.87 -6.06
C GLU A 242 18.49 1.58 -6.82
N THR A 243 19.53 0.85 -6.37
CA THR A 243 20.03 -0.37 -7.01
C THR A 243 20.13 -1.52 -6.03
N VAL A 244 19.95 -2.74 -6.53
CA VAL A 244 20.23 -3.99 -5.81
C VAL A 244 21.74 -4.30 -5.93
N PRO A 245 22.47 -4.67 -4.86
CA PRO A 245 23.89 -5.05 -4.97
C PRO A 245 24.14 -6.08 -6.08
N HIS A 246 25.21 -5.88 -6.88
CA HIS A 246 25.47 -6.66 -8.10
C HIS A 246 25.77 -8.15 -7.85
N ASP A 247 26.22 -8.52 -6.65
CA ASP A 247 26.44 -9.90 -6.25
C ASP A 247 25.14 -10.69 -6.00
N ILE A 248 24.00 -10.00 -5.93
CA ILE A 248 22.68 -10.59 -5.74
C ILE A 248 22.06 -10.92 -7.10
N LYS A 249 21.84 -12.21 -7.36
CA LYS A 249 21.14 -12.68 -8.57
C LYS A 249 19.64 -12.75 -8.39
N LEU A 250 19.18 -13.05 -7.17
CA LEU A 250 17.76 -13.06 -6.83
C LEU A 250 17.48 -12.13 -5.65
N PHE A 251 16.75 -11.06 -5.92
CA PHE A 251 16.22 -10.18 -4.90
C PHE A 251 14.77 -10.57 -4.60
N ILE A 252 14.49 -11.02 -3.38
CA ILE A 252 13.16 -11.41 -2.92
C ILE A 252 12.64 -10.34 -1.97
N ALA A 253 11.49 -9.73 -2.31
CA ALA A 253 10.82 -8.76 -1.45
C ALA A 253 9.40 -9.24 -1.09
N THR A 254 8.90 -8.87 0.08
CA THR A 254 7.47 -9.03 0.35
C THR A 254 6.66 -7.96 -0.38
N THR A 255 5.38 -8.26 -0.65
CA THR A 255 4.47 -7.29 -1.28
C THR A 255 4.32 -6.00 -0.47
N LYS A 256 4.57 -6.04 0.85
CA LYS A 256 4.64 -4.84 1.70
C LYS A 256 5.77 -3.88 1.32
N CYS A 257 6.82 -4.39 0.66
CA CYS A 257 7.93 -3.57 0.17
C CYS A 257 7.69 -2.98 -1.24
N LYS A 258 6.53 -3.24 -1.86
CA LYS A 258 6.18 -2.71 -3.20
C LYS A 258 6.19 -1.18 -3.27
N GLU A 259 5.98 -0.52 -2.13
CA GLU A 259 6.01 0.92 -2.01
C GLU A 259 7.33 1.37 -1.36
N GLY A 260 7.86 2.50 -1.81
CA GLY A 260 9.06 3.12 -1.24
C GLY A 260 10.40 2.59 -1.75
N ILE A 261 10.44 1.61 -2.66
CA ILE A 261 11.68 1.19 -3.33
C ILE A 261 11.63 1.49 -4.83
N ASN A 262 12.75 1.88 -5.39
CA ASN A 262 12.97 1.91 -6.83
C ASN A 262 14.14 0.98 -7.15
N ILE A 263 14.11 0.38 -8.34
CA ILE A 263 15.15 -0.51 -8.85
C ILE A 263 15.56 0.02 -10.21
N MET A 264 16.74 0.67 -10.23
CA MET A 264 17.29 1.33 -11.42
C MET A 264 18.29 0.45 -12.16
N ASP A 265 18.41 -0.82 -11.80
CA ASP A 265 19.31 -1.79 -12.43
C ASP A 265 18.86 -2.10 -13.85
N GLU A 266 19.76 -1.95 -14.83
CA GLU A 266 19.50 -2.22 -16.25
C GLU A 266 19.46 -3.71 -16.58
N ASP A 267 20.16 -4.53 -15.79
CA ASP A 267 20.25 -5.98 -15.95
C ASP A 267 19.14 -6.76 -15.24
N ILE A 268 18.28 -6.07 -14.47
CA ILE A 268 17.06 -6.62 -13.89
C ILE A 268 15.89 -6.36 -14.86
N SER A 269 15.57 -7.33 -15.68
CA SER A 269 14.48 -7.22 -16.65
C SER A 269 13.39 -8.28 -16.50
N THR A 270 13.49 -9.11 -15.47
CA THR A 270 12.55 -10.20 -15.19
C THR A 270 12.06 -10.10 -13.74
N MET A 271 10.74 -10.19 -13.58
CA MET A 271 10.07 -10.18 -12.29
C MET A 271 9.17 -11.40 -12.14
N PHE A 272 9.15 -11.98 -10.94
CA PHE A 272 8.16 -12.97 -10.51
C PHE A 272 7.27 -12.38 -9.43
N SER A 273 5.99 -12.71 -9.44
CA SER A 273 5.06 -12.29 -8.39
C SER A 273 4.14 -13.43 -7.97
N GLU A 274 4.06 -13.70 -6.68
CA GLU A 274 3.02 -14.53 -6.07
C GLU A 274 1.70 -13.77 -5.93
N ASN A 275 1.77 -12.44 -5.95
CA ASN A 275 0.58 -11.60 -5.94
C ASN A 275 0.04 -11.50 -7.38
N HIS A 276 -1.27 -11.66 -7.50
CA HIS A 276 -1.99 -11.62 -8.78
C HIS A 276 -3.04 -10.51 -8.82
N TYR A 277 -3.08 -9.64 -7.81
CA TYR A 277 -3.94 -8.46 -7.84
C TYR A 277 -3.39 -7.43 -8.81
N TYR A 278 -4.23 -7.02 -9.73
CA TYR A 278 -3.87 -6.09 -10.81
C TYR A 278 -3.16 -4.83 -10.29
N ILE A 279 -3.72 -4.19 -9.28
CA ILE A 279 -3.16 -2.95 -8.73
C ILE A 279 -1.75 -3.18 -8.18
N ASP A 280 -1.58 -4.24 -7.39
CA ASP A 280 -0.29 -4.60 -6.83
C ASP A 280 0.72 -4.96 -7.91
N LEU A 281 0.29 -5.70 -8.95
CA LEU A 281 1.15 -6.05 -10.08
C LEU A 281 1.66 -4.81 -10.80
N VAL A 282 0.78 -3.83 -11.07
CA VAL A 282 1.17 -2.56 -11.69
C VAL A 282 2.16 -1.81 -10.82
N GLN A 283 1.89 -1.73 -9.52
CA GLN A 283 2.79 -1.05 -8.56
C GLN A 283 4.16 -1.73 -8.49
N MET A 284 4.19 -3.06 -8.36
CA MET A 284 5.45 -3.82 -8.30
C MET A 284 6.23 -3.73 -9.62
N ALA A 285 5.56 -3.86 -10.75
CA ALA A 285 6.21 -3.72 -12.07
C ALA A 285 6.81 -2.32 -12.26
N GLY A 286 6.10 -1.29 -11.82
CA GLY A 286 6.56 0.09 -11.84
C GLY A 286 7.80 0.36 -10.98
N ARG A 287 8.17 -0.53 -10.05
CA ARG A 287 9.41 -0.39 -9.25
C ARG A 287 10.67 -0.70 -10.04
N VAL A 288 10.57 -1.52 -11.10
CA VAL A 288 11.70 -1.78 -12.01
C VAL A 288 11.74 -0.69 -13.08
N ARG A 289 12.39 0.42 -12.76
CA ARG A 289 12.33 1.68 -13.52
C ARG A 289 12.97 1.65 -14.91
N LYS A 290 13.85 0.68 -15.17
CA LYS A 290 14.47 0.50 -16.50
C LYS A 290 13.65 -0.38 -17.44
N GLY A 291 12.51 -0.87 -16.97
CA GLY A 291 11.55 -1.66 -17.72
C GLY A 291 11.72 -3.16 -17.54
N LEU A 292 10.60 -3.85 -17.66
CA LEU A 292 10.53 -5.30 -17.57
C LEU A 292 10.34 -5.91 -18.96
N ASN A 293 11.17 -6.89 -19.30
CA ASN A 293 10.93 -7.74 -20.44
C ASN A 293 9.85 -8.77 -20.12
N LYS A 294 9.95 -9.44 -18.95
CA LYS A 294 9.01 -10.49 -18.56
C LYS A 294 8.53 -10.32 -17.12
N LEU A 295 7.21 -10.44 -16.95
CA LEU A 295 6.53 -10.56 -15.67
C LEU A 295 5.90 -11.95 -15.56
N TYR A 296 6.37 -12.76 -14.62
CA TYR A 296 5.77 -14.05 -14.29
C TYR A 296 4.83 -13.89 -13.13
N VAL A 297 3.53 -14.11 -13.34
CA VAL A 297 2.50 -14.12 -12.32
C VAL A 297 2.24 -15.56 -11.91
N ILE A 298 2.50 -15.88 -10.64
CA ILE A 298 2.36 -17.23 -10.11
C ILE A 298 0.92 -17.44 -9.67
N TYR A 299 0.24 -18.37 -10.34
CA TYR A 299 -1.15 -18.69 -10.12
C TYR A 299 -1.29 -20.01 -9.32
N ASP A 300 -2.09 -19.98 -8.25
CA ASP A 300 -2.49 -21.17 -7.52
C ASP A 300 -4.03 -21.34 -7.60
N ALA A 301 -4.46 -22.35 -8.34
CA ALA A 301 -5.88 -22.66 -8.53
C ALA A 301 -6.60 -23.11 -7.23
N LYS A 302 -5.83 -23.39 -6.16
CA LYS A 302 -6.35 -23.88 -4.88
C LYS A 302 -6.49 -22.80 -3.81
N GLN A 303 -6.09 -21.59 -4.09
CA GLN A 303 -6.20 -20.50 -3.12
C GLN A 303 -7.68 -20.09 -2.98
N ASN A 304 -8.32 -20.56 -1.91
CA ASN A 304 -9.61 -20.05 -1.47
C ASN A 304 -9.36 -18.67 -0.86
N TYR A 305 -9.83 -17.65 -1.53
CA TYR A 305 -9.83 -16.28 -0.99
C TYR A 305 -10.89 -16.18 0.10
N ASP A 306 -10.47 -15.59 1.22
CA ASP A 306 -11.31 -15.41 2.39
C ASP A 306 -12.60 -14.68 2.02
N SER A 307 -13.72 -15.26 2.39
CA SER A 307 -15.06 -14.94 1.88
C SER A 307 -15.73 -13.77 2.58
N PHE A 308 -15.00 -12.69 2.85
CA PHE A 308 -15.70 -11.44 3.20
C PHE A 308 -16.31 -10.89 1.90
N SER A 309 -17.61 -11.10 1.76
CA SER A 309 -18.30 -10.87 0.49
C SER A 309 -18.58 -9.37 0.29
N ARG A 310 -18.74 -8.98 -0.98
CA ARG A 310 -19.31 -7.68 -1.35
C ARG A 310 -20.60 -7.37 -0.58
N PHE A 311 -21.42 -8.38 -0.39
CA PHE A 311 -22.67 -8.32 0.38
C PHE A 311 -22.45 -7.87 1.83
N ASP A 312 -21.43 -8.42 2.52
CA ASP A 312 -21.12 -8.02 3.89
C ASP A 312 -20.66 -6.56 3.99
N ALA A 313 -19.94 -6.07 2.98
CA ALA A 313 -19.51 -4.68 2.92
C ALA A 313 -20.70 -3.70 2.71
N GLU A 314 -21.63 -4.05 1.83
CA GLU A 314 -22.84 -3.26 1.56
C GLU A 314 -23.78 -3.24 2.79
N ILE A 315 -23.98 -4.38 3.47
CA ILE A 315 -24.75 -4.45 4.73
C ILE A 315 -24.14 -3.55 5.79
N ASN A 316 -22.81 -3.51 5.93
CA ASN A 316 -22.17 -2.64 6.91
C ASN A 316 -22.53 -1.16 6.66
N ARG A 317 -22.55 -0.72 5.39
CA ARG A 317 -22.94 0.64 5.03
C ARG A 317 -24.39 0.95 5.45
N GLU A 318 -25.31 0.03 5.19
CA GLU A 318 -26.72 0.19 5.56
C GLU A 318 -26.96 0.20 7.08
N CYS A 319 -26.11 -0.51 7.84
CA CYS A 319 -26.22 -0.59 9.29
C CYS A 319 -25.77 0.68 10.04
N VAL A 320 -25.05 1.61 9.42
CA VAL A 320 -24.45 2.77 10.10
C VAL A 320 -25.46 3.58 10.92
N ALA A 321 -26.61 3.87 10.34
CA ALA A 321 -27.67 4.66 11.03
C ALA A 321 -28.16 3.95 12.29
N GLY A 322 -28.47 2.65 12.19
CA GLY A 322 -28.92 1.84 13.34
C GLY A 322 -27.84 1.68 14.42
N VAL A 323 -26.58 1.59 14.02
CA VAL A 323 -25.45 1.54 14.97
C VAL A 323 -25.36 2.84 15.76
N ASN A 324 -25.45 3.99 15.10
CA ASN A 324 -25.41 5.30 15.75
C ASN A 324 -26.60 5.52 16.70
N GLU A 325 -27.81 5.10 16.30
CA GLU A 325 -28.99 5.17 17.13
C GLU A 325 -28.83 4.31 18.40
N ALA A 326 -28.42 3.05 18.23
CA ALA A 326 -28.21 2.14 19.35
C ALA A 326 -27.11 2.62 20.29
N TYR A 327 -26.00 3.15 19.78
CA TYR A 327 -24.90 3.71 20.55
C TYR A 327 -25.36 4.90 21.40
N SER A 328 -26.05 5.87 20.78
CA SER A 328 -26.54 7.06 21.45
C SER A 328 -27.56 6.73 22.55
N LYS A 329 -28.50 5.80 22.25
CA LYS A 329 -29.48 5.32 23.21
C LYS A 329 -28.83 4.64 24.40
N TYR A 330 -27.88 3.76 24.16
CA TYR A 330 -27.16 3.07 25.22
C TYR A 330 -26.45 4.03 26.17
N ILE A 331 -25.74 5.02 25.64
CA ILE A 331 -25.06 6.03 26.45
C ILE A 331 -26.05 6.88 27.26
N ALA A 332 -27.16 7.31 26.63
CA ALA A 332 -28.18 8.09 27.30
C ALA A 332 -28.85 7.32 28.46
N GLU A 333 -29.17 6.05 28.27
CA GLU A 333 -29.75 5.19 29.32
C GLU A 333 -28.78 4.99 30.48
N ARG A 334 -27.51 4.71 30.24
CA ARG A 334 -26.50 4.54 31.29
C ARG A 334 -26.29 5.81 32.09
N ARG A 335 -26.21 6.96 31.44
CA ARG A 335 -26.10 8.26 32.11
C ARG A 335 -27.31 8.56 33.03
N LYS A 336 -28.51 8.16 32.64
CA LYS A 336 -29.71 8.30 33.46
C LYS A 336 -29.61 7.50 34.77
N HIS A 337 -28.92 6.36 34.72
CA HIS A 337 -28.71 5.51 35.90
C HIS A 337 -27.48 5.92 36.73
N GLY A 338 -26.77 7.01 36.34
CA GLY A 338 -25.57 7.47 37.02
C GLY A 338 -24.31 6.62 36.75
N ASP A 339 -24.38 5.71 35.76
CA ASP A 339 -23.27 4.86 35.43
C ASP A 339 -22.20 5.62 34.62
N THR A 340 -20.92 5.35 34.91
CA THR A 340 -19.83 5.76 34.02
C THR A 340 -19.74 4.79 32.85
N VAL A 341 -19.74 5.36 31.63
CA VAL A 341 -19.60 4.56 30.39
C VAL A 341 -18.17 4.67 29.89
N ASP A 342 -17.49 3.55 29.79
CA ASP A 342 -16.24 3.46 29.06
C ASP A 342 -16.55 3.48 27.54
N THR A 343 -16.58 4.70 27.00
CA THR A 343 -16.91 4.93 25.59
C THR A 343 -15.85 4.33 24.66
N ALA A 344 -14.57 4.31 25.06
CA ALA A 344 -13.50 3.75 24.25
C ALA A 344 -13.67 2.22 24.07
N GLN A 345 -14.01 1.52 25.18
CA GLN A 345 -14.28 0.09 25.11
C GLN A 345 -15.53 -0.22 24.28
N LEU A 346 -16.57 0.62 24.40
CA LEU A 346 -17.79 0.45 23.62
C LEU A 346 -17.53 0.65 22.12
N ILE A 347 -16.82 1.70 21.73
CA ILE A 347 -16.41 1.95 20.34
C ILE A 347 -15.66 0.74 19.79
N LYS A 348 -14.65 0.26 20.49
CA LYS A 348 -13.86 -0.91 20.07
C LYS A 348 -14.71 -2.16 19.90
N ARG A 349 -15.74 -2.37 20.72
CA ARG A 349 -16.67 -3.48 20.56
C ARG A 349 -17.47 -3.38 19.28
N VAL A 350 -18.01 -2.20 18.97
CA VAL A 350 -18.77 -1.96 17.73
C VAL A 350 -17.87 -2.17 16.51
N GLU A 351 -16.67 -1.61 16.49
CA GLU A 351 -15.70 -1.77 15.40
C GLU A 351 -15.29 -3.23 15.16
N ASN A 352 -15.24 -4.04 16.23
CA ASN A 352 -14.98 -5.47 16.13
C ASN A 352 -16.18 -6.28 15.57
N MET A 353 -17.41 -5.79 15.80
CA MET A 353 -18.61 -6.41 15.25
C MET A 353 -18.81 -6.10 13.76
N PHE A 354 -18.43 -4.92 13.33
CA PHE A 354 -18.64 -4.44 11.98
C PHE A 354 -17.31 -4.12 11.30
N ARG A 355 -16.95 -4.94 10.31
CA ARG A 355 -15.63 -4.84 9.66
C ARG A 355 -15.43 -3.53 8.87
N CYS A 356 -16.51 -2.96 8.35
CA CYS A 356 -16.49 -1.74 7.55
C CYS A 356 -17.21 -0.56 8.20
N ILE A 357 -17.29 -0.52 9.54
CA ILE A 357 -17.77 0.63 10.30
C ILE A 357 -16.67 1.07 11.26
N ARG A 358 -16.41 2.37 11.32
CA ARG A 358 -15.42 2.96 12.24
C ARG A 358 -16.00 4.19 12.91
N PHE A 359 -15.54 4.44 14.13
CA PHE A 359 -15.88 5.68 14.83
C PHE A 359 -15.04 6.83 14.28
N ASN A 360 -15.70 7.88 13.81
CA ASN A 360 -15.06 9.10 13.39
C ASN A 360 -14.98 10.08 14.58
N PRO A 361 -13.78 10.36 15.11
CA PRO A 361 -13.63 11.28 16.24
C PRO A 361 -13.94 12.73 15.87
N ILE A 362 -13.94 13.09 14.59
CA ILE A 362 -14.28 14.43 14.10
C ILE A 362 -15.79 14.68 14.23
N THR A 363 -16.59 13.75 13.74
CA THR A 363 -18.07 13.86 13.77
C THR A 363 -18.70 13.27 15.04
N GLN A 364 -17.91 12.61 15.87
CA GLN A 364 -18.34 11.87 17.06
C GLN A 364 -19.41 10.81 16.75
N ALA A 365 -19.35 10.20 15.59
CA ALA A 365 -20.30 9.22 15.11
C ALA A 365 -19.60 8.03 14.42
N PHE A 366 -20.31 6.90 14.33
CA PHE A 366 -19.86 5.80 13.47
C PHE A 366 -20.17 6.11 12.03
N GLU A 367 -19.21 5.80 11.15
CA GLU A 367 -19.34 6.00 9.72
C GLU A 367 -18.90 4.75 8.94
N ALA A 368 -19.42 4.65 7.71
CA ALA A 368 -18.96 3.61 6.80
C ALA A 368 -17.49 3.84 6.43
N TYR A 369 -16.70 2.78 6.47
CA TYR A 369 -15.31 2.81 6.03
C TYR A 369 -15.27 2.61 4.51
N GLU A 370 -15.52 3.69 3.76
CA GLU A 370 -15.65 3.65 2.31
C GLU A 370 -14.39 3.14 1.60
N GLY A 371 -13.21 3.55 2.06
CA GLY A 371 -11.95 3.02 1.56
C GLY A 371 -11.88 1.50 1.64
N ARG A 372 -12.30 0.91 2.77
CA ARG A 372 -12.33 -0.56 2.96
C ARG A 372 -13.39 -1.24 2.11
N ILE A 373 -14.60 -0.67 2.04
CA ILE A 373 -15.68 -1.20 1.21
C ILE A 373 -15.25 -1.25 -0.25
N ASN A 374 -14.70 -0.14 -0.76
CA ASN A 374 -14.23 -0.05 -2.13
C ASN A 374 -12.99 -0.91 -2.39
N GLY A 375 -12.07 -0.99 -1.44
CA GLY A 375 -10.92 -1.89 -1.49
C GLY A 375 -11.35 -3.37 -1.61
N ILE A 376 -12.30 -3.81 -0.79
CA ILE A 376 -12.88 -5.15 -0.87
C ILE A 376 -13.53 -5.38 -2.24
N MET A 377 -14.32 -4.42 -2.73
CA MET A 377 -14.96 -4.54 -4.03
C MET A 377 -13.95 -4.66 -5.18
N ILE A 378 -12.87 -3.89 -5.16
CA ILE A 378 -11.81 -3.97 -6.16
C ILE A 378 -11.06 -5.30 -6.07
N PHE A 379 -10.79 -5.77 -4.86
CA PHE A 379 -10.14 -7.05 -4.61
C PHE A 379 -10.96 -8.23 -5.12
N PHE A 380 -12.30 -8.20 -4.96
CA PHE A 380 -13.21 -9.26 -5.41
C PHE A 380 -13.67 -9.10 -6.86
N LEU A 381 -13.62 -7.90 -7.41
CA LEU A 381 -13.87 -7.66 -8.83
C LEU A 381 -12.67 -8.04 -9.72
N ALA A 382 -11.52 -8.31 -9.13
CA ALA A 382 -10.44 -8.94 -9.87
C ALA A 382 -10.89 -10.39 -10.19
N PRO A 383 -11.20 -10.73 -11.45
CA PRO A 383 -11.84 -12.00 -11.83
C PRO A 383 -10.94 -13.22 -11.64
N PHE A 384 -9.83 -13.06 -10.97
CA PHE A 384 -8.84 -14.09 -10.70
C PHE A 384 -9.31 -15.17 -9.71
N ALA A 385 -10.29 -14.90 -8.87
CA ALA A 385 -10.74 -15.87 -7.87
C ALA A 385 -11.57 -17.02 -8.46
N ASN A 386 -12.28 -16.81 -9.57
CA ASN A 386 -13.21 -17.78 -10.15
C ASN A 386 -13.11 -17.94 -11.67
N ALA A 387 -12.22 -17.22 -12.34
CA ALA A 387 -12.12 -17.28 -13.80
C ALA A 387 -11.31 -18.52 -14.24
N LYS A 388 -11.86 -19.26 -15.18
CA LYS A 388 -11.07 -20.20 -15.97
C LYS A 388 -9.92 -19.43 -16.63
N LEU A 389 -8.78 -20.08 -16.84
CA LEU A 389 -7.55 -19.49 -17.39
C LEU A 389 -7.81 -18.60 -18.64
N HIS A 390 -8.81 -18.92 -19.44
CA HIS A 390 -9.26 -18.15 -20.61
C HIS A 390 -9.84 -16.77 -20.28
N ASP A 391 -10.57 -16.66 -19.18
CA ASP A 391 -11.19 -15.38 -18.76
C ASP A 391 -10.13 -14.44 -18.18
N LEU A 392 -9.08 -15.02 -17.62
CA LEU A 392 -7.92 -14.29 -17.07
C LEU A 392 -7.14 -13.58 -18.19
N SER A 393 -6.86 -14.28 -19.28
CA SER A 393 -6.17 -13.68 -20.43
C SER A 393 -7.02 -12.57 -21.07
N ALA A 394 -8.33 -12.77 -21.19
CA ALA A 394 -9.25 -11.76 -21.71
C ALA A 394 -9.37 -10.53 -20.80
N TYR A 395 -9.31 -10.70 -19.47
CA TYR A 395 -9.31 -9.61 -18.54
C TYR A 395 -8.00 -8.81 -18.56
N CYS A 396 -6.87 -9.49 -18.56
CA CYS A 396 -5.57 -8.85 -18.70
C CYS A 396 -5.47 -8.06 -20.01
N LEU A 397 -5.97 -8.63 -21.12
CA LEU A 397 -5.98 -7.95 -22.43
C LEU A 397 -6.88 -6.70 -22.47
N ARG A 398 -7.95 -6.67 -21.67
CA ARG A 398 -8.87 -5.51 -21.63
C ARG A 398 -8.40 -4.39 -20.70
N ASN A 399 -7.67 -4.73 -19.63
CA ASN A 399 -7.34 -3.81 -18.54
C ASN A 399 -5.85 -3.50 -18.43
N ILE A 400 -4.99 -4.34 -18.97
CA ILE A 400 -3.57 -4.10 -19.15
C ILE A 400 -3.41 -3.74 -20.62
N GLN A 401 -2.94 -2.58 -20.96
CA GLN A 401 -2.89 -1.97 -22.31
C GLN A 401 -2.69 -2.93 -23.50
N PRO A 402 -3.21 -2.60 -24.69
CA PRO A 402 -3.27 -3.49 -25.89
C PRO A 402 -1.92 -3.92 -26.47
N LYS A 403 -0.79 -3.51 -25.87
CA LYS A 403 0.57 -3.84 -26.30
C LYS A 403 1.22 -5.00 -25.53
N ILE A 404 0.56 -5.58 -24.51
CA ILE A 404 1.14 -6.67 -23.71
C ILE A 404 0.76 -8.02 -24.32
N GLN A 405 1.76 -8.83 -24.66
CA GLN A 405 1.55 -10.23 -25.07
C GLN A 405 1.42 -11.09 -23.80
N ILE A 406 0.30 -11.82 -23.68
CA ILE A 406 0.03 -12.72 -22.56
C ILE A 406 0.20 -14.15 -23.02
N PHE A 407 1.09 -14.89 -22.35
CA PHE A 407 1.34 -16.30 -22.60
C PHE A 407 0.86 -17.14 -21.42
N LEU A 408 0.11 -18.19 -21.73
CA LEU A 408 -0.26 -19.22 -20.77
C LEU A 408 0.78 -20.35 -20.87
N ILE A 409 1.54 -20.56 -19.81
CA ILE A 409 2.54 -21.64 -19.76
C ILE A 409 1.98 -22.76 -18.86
N ASP A 410 1.52 -23.83 -19.49
CA ASP A 410 1.10 -25.04 -18.78
C ASP A 410 2.31 -25.93 -18.48
N ALA A 411 2.32 -26.57 -17.31
CA ALA A 411 3.48 -27.34 -16.80
C ALA A 411 3.89 -28.54 -17.67
N GLY A 412 3.05 -28.92 -18.65
CA GLY A 412 3.31 -30.03 -19.58
C GLY A 412 4.02 -29.65 -20.87
N THR A 413 4.09 -28.37 -21.22
CA THR A 413 4.46 -27.92 -22.58
C THR A 413 5.75 -27.11 -22.68
N LEU A 414 6.56 -27.01 -21.60
CA LEU A 414 7.87 -26.35 -21.68
C LEU A 414 8.83 -27.15 -22.54
N SER A 415 9.02 -26.73 -23.79
CA SER A 415 10.10 -27.21 -24.63
C SER A 415 11.42 -26.53 -24.23
N PRO A 416 12.59 -27.15 -24.50
CA PRO A 416 13.90 -26.53 -24.24
C PRO A 416 14.14 -25.21 -24.97
N CYS A 417 13.35 -24.90 -26.02
CA CYS A 417 13.47 -23.67 -26.81
C CYS A 417 12.84 -22.45 -26.16
N ASP A 418 11.98 -22.62 -25.13
CA ASP A 418 11.32 -21.50 -24.45
C ASP A 418 12.20 -20.86 -23.35
N LEU A 419 13.45 -21.32 -23.25
CA LEU A 419 14.43 -20.90 -22.23
C LEU A 419 15.58 -20.04 -22.80
N SER A 420 15.51 -19.66 -24.08
CA SER A 420 16.54 -18.81 -24.71
C SER A 420 16.29 -17.31 -24.51
#